data_fc1fce7d3fc295f54cb5735e76e8e2e4
#
_entry.id   fc1fce7d3fc295f54cb5735e76e8e2e4
#
_cell.length_a   1.000
_cell.length_b   1.000
_cell.length_c   1.000
_cell.angle_alpha   90.00
_cell.angle_beta   90.00
_cell.angle_gamma   90.00
#
_symmetry.space_group_name_H-M   'P 1'
#
loop_
_entity.id
_entity.type
_entity.pdbx_description
1 polymer ?
#
loop_
_entity_poly.entity_id
_entity_poly.type
_entity_poly.pdbx_seq_one_letter_code
_entity_poly.pdbx_strand_id
1 'polypeptide(L)'
;MTEVKKIFVCCTEQSGDNISSNIFKKIKTDKNIIIDGVGGSKSTKYFRKKYFDISEFKAMGIVEVLFSLSKYIKIINFLSKEIISNKYDLLITIDSPDFNYQLAKKIRKKNFKNKIIHIVAPSVWAWRKDRARKFANVYDEIFTLFKFENEYFNKFGLKTTFIGHPVYHISLVNDQNNKKYIAFLPGSRENEIKQLFVYYELAYKILLNYQTTRFHIFIPTLPHLEKLINRKTSHWKIKTIIITDQIKIEDYFREVYASVTCSGTASLEMSKRMIPQLVIYKFNFLTSIIAKYFVKVKYVNLINIFANRMIIPELTNFNLTKKKFTNEFELLINNEKRNHEQLFQIQDHIKYFENNQSPYDLCVKRIMELI
;
A
#
# COMPACT_ATOMS: atom_id res chain seq x y z
N MET A 1 -25.37 32.92 0.70
CA MET A 1 -25.10 31.67 -0.09
C MET A 1 -23.68 31.29 0.19
N THR A 2 -23.45 30.11 0.74
CA THR A 2 -22.07 29.59 0.94
C THR A 2 -21.45 29.32 -0.44
N GLU A 3 -20.26 29.85 -0.66
CA GLU A 3 -19.52 29.70 -1.91
C GLU A 3 -19.20 28.23 -2.21
N VAL A 4 -19.49 27.78 -3.43
CA VAL A 4 -19.22 26.40 -3.86
C VAL A 4 -17.73 26.21 -4.07
N LYS A 5 -17.11 25.31 -3.34
CA LYS A 5 -15.69 24.97 -3.42
C LYS A 5 -15.43 23.82 -4.39
N LYS A 6 -14.40 23.92 -5.20
CA LYS A 6 -14.02 22.93 -6.21
C LYS A 6 -12.69 22.25 -5.87
N ILE A 7 -12.70 20.95 -5.73
CA ILE A 7 -11.50 20.16 -5.45
C ILE A 7 -11.17 19.30 -6.67
N PHE A 8 -9.92 19.34 -7.12
CA PHE A 8 -9.42 18.38 -8.09
C PHE A 8 -8.60 17.29 -7.39
N VAL A 9 -8.92 16.03 -7.64
CA VAL A 9 -8.26 14.87 -7.05
C VAL A 9 -7.50 14.09 -8.12
N CYS A 10 -6.26 13.69 -7.84
CA CYS A 10 -5.49 12.84 -8.72
C CYS A 10 -4.91 11.64 -7.96
N CYS A 11 -5.45 10.45 -8.22
CA CYS A 11 -4.87 9.17 -7.81
C CYS A 11 -4.79 8.25 -9.02
N THR A 12 -3.64 7.61 -9.23
CA THR A 12 -3.36 6.80 -10.44
C THR A 12 -3.07 5.34 -10.12
N GLU A 13 -3.16 4.95 -8.84
CA GLU A 13 -2.97 3.58 -8.36
C GLU A 13 -4.11 3.13 -7.46
N GLN A 14 -4.26 1.81 -7.29
CA GLN A 14 -5.33 1.21 -6.49
C GLN A 14 -5.25 1.60 -5.01
N SER A 15 -4.04 1.74 -4.47
CA SER A 15 -3.79 2.23 -3.10
C SER A 15 -4.35 3.63 -2.91
N GLY A 16 -4.03 4.54 -3.84
CA GLY A 16 -4.55 5.90 -3.86
C GLY A 16 -6.06 5.96 -4.02
N ASP A 17 -6.66 5.10 -4.86
CA ASP A 17 -8.11 5.01 -5.05
C ASP A 17 -8.83 4.58 -3.76
N ASN A 18 -8.26 3.63 -3.01
CA ASN A 18 -8.79 3.22 -1.72
C ASN A 18 -8.78 4.38 -0.69
N ILE A 19 -7.65 5.09 -0.59
CA ILE A 19 -7.52 6.24 0.32
C ILE A 19 -8.49 7.34 -0.10
N SER A 20 -8.49 7.71 -1.37
CA SER A 20 -9.39 8.70 -1.97
C SER A 20 -10.85 8.39 -1.66
N SER A 21 -11.29 7.16 -1.89
CA SER A 21 -12.66 6.72 -1.64
C SER A 21 -13.09 6.93 -0.18
N ASN A 22 -12.23 6.57 0.79
CA ASN A 22 -12.55 6.71 2.21
C ASN A 22 -12.61 8.18 2.67
N ILE A 23 -11.76 9.04 2.10
CA ILE A 23 -11.78 10.48 2.37
C ILE A 23 -13.06 11.12 1.78
N PHE A 24 -13.30 10.92 0.48
CA PHE A 24 -14.37 11.62 -0.23
C PHE A 24 -15.76 11.07 0.04
N LYS A 25 -15.89 9.82 0.52
CA LYS A 25 -17.14 9.32 1.11
C LYS A 25 -17.64 10.22 2.24
N LYS A 26 -16.72 10.74 3.07
CA LYS A 26 -17.05 11.62 4.21
C LYS A 26 -17.29 13.07 3.76
N ILE A 27 -16.52 13.58 2.81
CA ILE A 27 -16.65 14.96 2.29
C ILE A 27 -17.93 15.15 1.47
N LYS A 28 -18.37 14.12 0.72
CA LYS A 28 -19.57 14.21 -0.15
C LYS A 28 -20.87 14.55 0.59
N THR A 29 -20.89 14.47 1.90
CA THR A 29 -22.04 14.92 2.72
C THR A 29 -22.23 16.44 2.66
N ASP A 30 -21.20 17.21 2.31
CA ASP A 30 -21.29 18.66 2.11
C ASP A 30 -21.66 18.97 0.65
N LYS A 31 -22.86 19.54 0.45
CA LYS A 31 -23.40 19.89 -0.86
C LYS A 31 -22.66 21.06 -1.54
N ASN A 32 -21.87 21.82 -0.79
CA ASN A 32 -21.12 22.98 -1.30
C ASN A 32 -19.75 22.57 -1.86
N ILE A 33 -19.38 21.29 -1.85
CA ILE A 33 -18.11 20.81 -2.36
C ILE A 33 -18.31 20.00 -3.64
N ILE A 34 -17.64 20.43 -4.70
CA ILE A 34 -17.58 19.74 -5.99
C ILE A 34 -16.23 19.04 -6.11
N ILE A 35 -16.24 17.77 -6.43
CA ILE A 35 -15.05 16.95 -6.58
C ILE A 35 -14.98 16.45 -8.03
N ASP A 36 -13.90 16.74 -8.71
CA ASP A 36 -13.58 16.20 -10.04
C ASP A 36 -12.19 15.56 -9.99
N GLY A 37 -11.88 14.65 -10.92
CA GLY A 37 -10.49 14.16 -10.93
C GLY A 37 -10.22 12.88 -11.70
N VAL A 38 -9.11 12.28 -11.33
CA VAL A 38 -8.58 10.99 -11.79
C VAL A 38 -8.69 9.99 -10.66
N GLY A 39 -9.26 8.82 -10.92
CA GLY A 39 -9.44 7.79 -9.89
C GLY A 39 -9.98 6.49 -10.44
N GLY A 40 -10.04 5.48 -9.59
CA GLY A 40 -10.61 4.18 -9.90
C GLY A 40 -12.09 4.07 -9.53
N SER A 41 -12.63 2.87 -9.66
CA SER A 41 -14.05 2.59 -9.43
C SER A 41 -14.56 2.88 -8.01
N LYS A 42 -13.65 2.95 -7.02
CA LYS A 42 -14.04 3.22 -5.63
C LYS A 42 -14.21 4.72 -5.37
N SER A 43 -13.28 5.55 -5.79
CA SER A 43 -13.32 6.99 -5.51
C SER A 43 -14.20 7.79 -6.47
N THR A 44 -14.27 7.38 -7.73
CA THR A 44 -15.04 8.11 -8.75
C THR A 44 -16.55 8.12 -8.52
N LYS A 45 -17.08 7.28 -7.61
CA LYS A 45 -18.46 7.34 -7.12
C LYS A 45 -18.81 8.67 -6.44
N TYR A 46 -17.78 9.38 -5.95
CA TYR A 46 -17.91 10.65 -5.24
C TYR A 46 -17.55 11.85 -6.12
N PHE A 47 -17.06 11.61 -7.37
CA PHE A 47 -16.69 12.66 -8.30
C PHE A 47 -17.91 13.08 -9.14
N ARG A 48 -18.04 14.37 -9.37
CA ARG A 48 -18.96 14.92 -10.37
C ARG A 48 -18.48 14.56 -11.79
N LYS A 49 -17.16 14.71 -12.05
CA LYS A 49 -16.53 14.40 -13.35
C LYS A 49 -15.27 13.56 -13.14
N LYS A 50 -15.22 12.40 -13.80
CA LYS A 50 -14.01 11.58 -13.94
C LYS A 50 -13.33 11.94 -15.26
N TYR A 51 -12.04 12.31 -15.20
CA TYR A 51 -11.24 12.62 -16.39
C TYR A 51 -10.53 11.38 -16.95
N PHE A 52 -9.93 10.57 -16.08
CA PHE A 52 -9.23 9.34 -16.43
C PHE A 52 -9.47 8.26 -15.38
N ASP A 53 -9.40 7.01 -15.82
CA ASP A 53 -9.43 5.86 -14.93
C ASP A 53 -8.01 5.41 -14.54
N ILE A 54 -7.83 4.82 -13.35
CA ILE A 54 -6.52 4.32 -12.91
C ILE A 54 -5.95 3.25 -13.85
N SER A 55 -6.79 2.52 -14.58
CA SER A 55 -6.35 1.52 -15.56
C SER A 55 -5.52 2.11 -16.70
N GLU A 56 -5.70 3.41 -16.99
CA GLU A 56 -4.93 4.11 -18.02
C GLU A 56 -3.47 4.39 -17.64
N PHE A 57 -3.14 4.23 -16.35
CA PHE A 57 -1.80 4.44 -15.79
C PHE A 57 -1.04 3.14 -15.55
N LYS A 58 -1.62 1.99 -15.87
CA LYS A 58 -0.93 0.69 -15.78
C LYS A 58 0.09 0.57 -16.90
N ALA A 59 1.39 0.63 -16.58
CA ALA A 59 2.47 0.28 -17.48
C ALA A 59 2.77 -1.23 -17.36
N MET A 60 2.71 -1.96 -18.49
CA MET A 60 3.08 -3.36 -18.57
C MET A 60 4.38 -3.50 -19.38
N GLY A 61 5.54 -3.65 -18.72
CA GLY A 61 6.80 -3.98 -19.37
C GLY A 61 7.72 -2.81 -19.73
N ILE A 62 9.00 -3.12 -20.09
CA ILE A 62 10.06 -2.10 -20.29
C ILE A 62 9.87 -1.32 -21.59
N VAL A 63 9.44 -1.98 -22.67
CA VAL A 63 9.20 -1.34 -23.97
C VAL A 63 7.99 -0.41 -23.89
N GLU A 64 6.96 -0.81 -23.12
CA GLU A 64 5.75 -0.03 -22.86
C GLU A 64 6.02 1.23 -22.01
N VAL A 65 7.09 1.23 -21.20
CA VAL A 65 7.49 2.41 -20.41
C VAL A 65 7.87 3.59 -21.29
N LEU A 66 8.55 3.36 -22.43
CA LEU A 66 8.92 4.44 -23.36
C LEU A 66 7.68 5.01 -24.10
N PHE A 67 6.76 4.15 -24.51
CA PHE A 67 5.47 4.60 -25.09
C PHE A 67 4.56 5.24 -24.02
N SER A 68 4.61 4.77 -22.79
CA SER A 68 3.84 5.33 -21.69
C SER A 68 4.31 6.74 -21.29
N LEU A 69 5.59 7.08 -21.46
CA LEU A 69 6.09 8.43 -21.18
C LEU A 69 5.41 9.50 -22.03
N SER A 70 5.25 9.25 -23.34
CA SER A 70 4.56 10.18 -24.23
C SER A 70 3.07 10.32 -23.87
N LYS A 71 2.42 9.22 -23.51
CA LYS A 71 1.04 9.20 -23.02
C LYS A 71 0.92 10.01 -21.71
N TYR A 72 1.82 9.77 -20.75
CA TYR A 72 1.79 10.49 -19.46
C TYR A 72 2.01 11.99 -19.65
N ILE A 73 2.92 12.40 -20.54
CA ILE A 73 3.12 13.82 -20.87
C ILE A 73 1.84 14.43 -21.46
N LYS A 74 1.15 13.73 -22.36
CA LYS A 74 -0.14 14.17 -22.92
C LYS A 74 -1.21 14.30 -21.84
N ILE A 75 -1.34 13.31 -20.97
CA ILE A 75 -2.30 13.35 -19.85
C ILE A 75 -1.98 14.53 -18.91
N ILE A 76 -0.71 14.73 -18.53
CA ILE A 76 -0.29 15.85 -17.66
C ILE A 76 -0.59 17.19 -18.35
N ASN A 77 -0.36 17.30 -19.65
CA ASN A 77 -0.67 18.51 -20.41
C ASN A 77 -2.16 18.81 -20.39
N PHE A 78 -2.99 17.82 -20.68
CA PHE A 78 -4.44 17.92 -20.68
C PHE A 78 -4.96 18.29 -19.27
N LEU A 79 -4.60 17.51 -18.25
CA LEU A 79 -5.05 17.75 -16.86
C LEU A 79 -4.61 19.14 -16.37
N SER A 80 -3.38 19.55 -16.68
CA SER A 80 -2.88 20.88 -16.27
C SER A 80 -3.66 22.03 -16.92
N LYS A 81 -4.18 21.85 -18.14
CA LYS A 81 -5.06 22.81 -18.80
C LYS A 81 -6.43 22.84 -18.14
N GLU A 82 -7.04 21.66 -17.93
CA GLU A 82 -8.35 21.52 -17.30
C GLU A 82 -8.38 22.11 -15.87
N ILE A 83 -7.34 21.82 -15.05
CA ILE A 83 -7.26 22.31 -13.68
C ILE A 83 -7.20 23.84 -13.63
N ILE A 84 -6.41 24.45 -14.49
CA ILE A 84 -6.29 25.93 -14.56
C ILE A 84 -7.59 26.57 -15.09
N SER A 85 -8.16 26.02 -16.17
CA SER A 85 -9.34 26.60 -16.83
C SER A 85 -10.61 26.51 -15.95
N ASN A 86 -10.76 25.45 -15.16
CA ASN A 86 -11.92 25.25 -14.30
C ASN A 86 -11.79 25.91 -12.91
N LYS A 87 -10.66 26.58 -12.60
CA LYS A 87 -10.43 27.35 -11.37
C LYS A 87 -10.74 26.55 -10.11
N TYR A 88 -10.03 25.41 -9.90
CA TYR A 88 -10.17 24.63 -8.67
C TYR A 88 -9.53 25.34 -7.48
N ASP A 89 -10.19 25.28 -6.32
CA ASP A 89 -9.73 25.89 -5.07
C ASP A 89 -8.62 25.09 -4.42
N LEU A 90 -8.62 23.76 -4.60
CA LEU A 90 -7.65 22.83 -4.03
C LEU A 90 -7.29 21.75 -5.03
N LEU A 91 -6.00 21.44 -5.16
CA LEU A 91 -5.51 20.25 -5.83
C LEU A 91 -5.01 19.26 -4.79
N ILE A 92 -5.57 18.04 -4.81
CA ILE A 92 -5.16 16.92 -3.98
C ILE A 92 -4.57 15.82 -4.86
N THR A 93 -3.33 15.45 -4.60
CA THR A 93 -2.69 14.31 -5.23
C THR A 93 -2.51 13.20 -4.19
N ILE A 94 -2.77 11.94 -4.56
CA ILE A 94 -2.74 10.82 -3.63
C ILE A 94 -1.86 9.72 -4.19
N ASP A 95 -0.82 9.30 -3.42
CA ASP A 95 0.13 8.26 -3.82
C ASP A 95 0.81 8.54 -5.19
N SER A 96 1.40 7.55 -5.86
CA SER A 96 2.03 7.70 -7.20
C SER A 96 2.91 8.96 -7.34
N PRO A 97 3.93 9.12 -6.50
CA PRO A 97 4.65 10.39 -6.34
C PRO A 97 5.36 10.88 -7.60
N ASP A 98 5.75 9.99 -8.52
CA ASP A 98 6.44 10.40 -9.75
C ASP A 98 5.49 11.10 -10.73
N PHE A 99 4.31 10.54 -10.98
CA PHE A 99 3.32 11.16 -11.86
C PHE A 99 2.76 12.45 -11.23
N ASN A 100 2.33 12.37 -10.00
CA ASN A 100 1.68 13.46 -9.28
C ASN A 100 2.60 14.66 -9.09
N TYR A 101 3.90 14.43 -8.83
CA TYR A 101 4.89 15.51 -8.79
C TYR A 101 5.01 16.24 -10.14
N GLN A 102 5.05 15.54 -11.25
CA GLN A 102 5.15 16.17 -12.57
C GLN A 102 3.90 16.99 -12.91
N LEU A 103 2.71 16.48 -12.56
CA LEU A 103 1.45 17.20 -12.72
C LEU A 103 1.46 18.50 -11.88
N ALA A 104 1.72 18.40 -10.58
CA ALA A 104 1.75 19.54 -9.66
C ALA A 104 2.81 20.57 -10.07
N LYS A 105 4.02 20.12 -10.45
CA LYS A 105 5.08 21.00 -10.97
C LYS A 105 4.63 21.78 -12.21
N LYS A 106 3.94 21.11 -13.15
CA LYS A 106 3.44 21.76 -14.36
C LYS A 106 2.36 22.79 -14.06
N ILE A 107 1.47 22.50 -13.11
CA ILE A 107 0.41 23.41 -12.68
C ILE A 107 1.00 24.65 -11.98
N ARG A 108 2.01 24.47 -11.12
CA ARG A 108 2.73 25.61 -10.51
C ARG A 108 3.40 26.49 -11.56
N LYS A 109 4.01 25.91 -12.59
CA LYS A 109 4.59 26.67 -13.71
C LYS A 109 3.56 27.49 -14.50
N LYS A 110 2.28 27.13 -14.43
CA LYS A 110 1.15 27.88 -15.01
C LYS A 110 0.51 28.87 -14.03
N ASN A 111 1.25 29.25 -12.97
CA ASN A 111 0.82 30.22 -11.98
C ASN A 111 -0.43 29.84 -11.17
N PHE A 112 -0.66 28.55 -10.93
CA PHE A 112 -1.70 28.13 -9.99
C PHE A 112 -1.36 28.60 -8.58
N LYS A 113 -2.19 29.46 -8.01
CA LYS A 113 -1.96 30.12 -6.71
C LYS A 113 -2.59 29.38 -5.53
N ASN A 114 -3.62 28.58 -5.80
CA ASN A 114 -4.32 27.83 -4.77
C ASN A 114 -3.48 26.67 -4.22
N LYS A 115 -3.92 26.10 -3.11
CA LYS A 115 -3.17 25.06 -2.40
C LYS A 115 -3.05 23.78 -3.23
N ILE A 116 -1.87 23.16 -3.16
CA ILE A 116 -1.60 21.82 -3.69
C ILE A 116 -1.10 20.96 -2.53
N ILE A 117 -1.82 19.88 -2.24
CA ILE A 117 -1.42 18.95 -1.19
C ILE A 117 -1.14 17.55 -1.76
N HIS A 118 -0.29 16.81 -1.07
CA HIS A 118 0.01 15.42 -1.42
C HIS A 118 -0.26 14.50 -0.24
N ILE A 119 -1.08 13.48 -0.44
CA ILE A 119 -1.39 12.47 0.58
C ILE A 119 -0.59 11.21 0.25
N VAL A 120 0.07 10.60 1.23
CA VAL A 120 1.04 9.52 1.17
C VAL A 120 2.41 10.01 0.69
N ALA A 121 3.19 10.48 1.63
CA ALA A 121 4.55 10.95 1.36
C ALA A 121 5.41 9.88 0.66
N PRO A 122 6.24 10.27 -0.33
CA PRO A 122 7.18 9.33 -0.93
C PRO A 122 8.23 8.88 0.08
N SER A 123 8.63 7.61 0.03
CA SER A 123 9.60 7.00 0.96
C SER A 123 11.03 7.52 0.75
N VAL A 124 11.23 8.83 0.96
CA VAL A 124 12.53 9.52 0.78
C VAL A 124 13.59 9.05 1.78
N TRP A 125 13.18 8.44 2.88
CA TRP A 125 14.05 7.83 3.88
C TRP A 125 14.73 6.55 3.37
N ALA A 126 14.08 5.82 2.46
CA ALA A 126 14.62 4.60 1.86
C ALA A 126 15.52 4.88 0.65
N TRP A 127 15.15 5.85 -0.20
CA TRP A 127 15.90 6.18 -1.41
C TRP A 127 15.50 7.57 -1.95
N ARG A 128 16.34 8.15 -2.83
CA ARG A 128 16.09 9.47 -3.48
C ARG A 128 15.77 10.59 -2.47
N LYS A 129 16.63 10.78 -1.48
CA LYS A 129 16.48 11.82 -0.44
C LYS A 129 16.21 13.23 -1.01
N ASP A 130 16.75 13.55 -2.19
CA ASP A 130 16.54 14.83 -2.88
C ASP A 130 15.07 15.09 -3.29
N ARG A 131 14.23 14.04 -3.29
CA ARG A 131 12.80 14.20 -3.56
C ARG A 131 12.11 15.12 -2.55
N ALA A 132 12.48 15.06 -1.29
CA ALA A 132 11.87 15.90 -0.27
C ALA A 132 12.02 17.38 -0.62
N ARG A 133 13.23 17.81 -1.04
CA ARG A 133 13.48 19.18 -1.54
C ARG A 133 12.65 19.52 -2.77
N LYS A 134 12.54 18.59 -3.72
CA LYS A 134 11.72 18.79 -4.93
C LYS A 134 10.25 18.98 -4.61
N PHE A 135 9.73 18.19 -3.66
CA PHE A 135 8.34 18.30 -3.21
C PHE A 135 8.07 19.62 -2.49
N ALA A 136 9.01 20.07 -1.65
CA ALA A 136 8.89 21.36 -0.96
C ALA A 136 8.77 22.56 -1.91
N ASN A 137 9.32 22.47 -3.12
CA ASN A 137 9.22 23.54 -4.11
C ASN A 137 7.86 23.55 -4.88
N VAL A 138 6.99 22.57 -4.65
CA VAL A 138 5.78 22.39 -5.46
C VAL A 138 4.52 22.30 -4.62
N TYR A 139 4.57 21.56 -3.52
CA TYR A 139 3.45 21.32 -2.62
C TYR A 139 3.43 22.33 -1.47
N ASP A 140 2.25 22.69 -1.01
CA ASP A 140 2.08 23.51 0.20
C ASP A 140 2.07 22.66 1.46
N GLU A 141 1.60 21.41 1.36
CA GLU A 141 1.53 20.50 2.49
C GLU A 141 1.61 19.05 2.01
N ILE A 142 2.22 18.18 2.82
CA ILE A 142 2.30 16.75 2.57
C ILE A 142 1.79 15.96 3.77
N PHE A 143 0.98 14.93 3.49
CA PHE A 143 0.42 14.07 4.52
C PHE A 143 1.24 12.79 4.60
N THR A 144 1.76 12.52 5.80
CA THR A 144 2.68 11.42 6.07
C THR A 144 1.96 10.27 6.75
N LEU A 145 2.36 9.05 6.42
CA LEU A 145 1.85 7.82 7.05
C LEU A 145 2.65 7.46 8.31
N PHE A 146 3.87 7.99 8.42
CA PHE A 146 4.78 7.72 9.55
C PHE A 146 5.28 9.04 10.12
N LYS A 147 5.25 9.16 11.45
CA LYS A 147 5.63 10.40 12.14
C LYS A 147 7.05 10.87 11.84
N PHE A 148 7.98 9.93 11.68
CA PHE A 148 9.38 10.25 11.38
C PHE A 148 9.59 10.83 9.98
N GLU A 149 8.66 10.61 9.03
CA GLU A 149 8.75 11.18 7.68
C GLU A 149 8.71 12.71 7.71
N ASN A 150 8.06 13.29 8.71
CA ASN A 150 7.91 14.75 8.84
C ASN A 150 9.25 15.47 8.80
N GLU A 151 10.28 14.95 9.47
CA GLU A 151 11.60 15.57 9.54
C GLU A 151 12.26 15.71 8.16
N TYR A 152 12.01 14.75 7.26
CA TYR A 152 12.59 14.78 5.90
C TYR A 152 12.04 15.90 5.05
N PHE A 153 10.83 16.36 5.29
CA PHE A 153 10.16 17.40 4.52
C PHE A 153 10.22 18.76 5.23
N ASN A 154 10.03 18.80 6.55
CA ASN A 154 10.06 20.02 7.35
C ASN A 154 11.39 20.78 7.25
N LYS A 155 12.53 20.07 7.14
CA LYS A 155 13.84 20.69 6.94
C LYS A 155 13.98 21.50 5.65
N PHE A 156 13.08 21.31 4.69
CA PHE A 156 12.98 22.11 3.45
C PHE A 156 11.81 23.08 3.47
N GLY A 157 11.18 23.30 4.63
CA GLY A 157 10.06 24.24 4.80
C GLY A 157 8.71 23.71 4.30
N LEU A 158 8.61 22.42 3.90
CA LEU A 158 7.33 21.84 3.51
C LEU A 158 6.54 21.44 4.76
N LYS A 159 5.33 22.01 4.90
CA LYS A 159 4.43 21.64 5.98
C LYS A 159 4.04 20.17 5.89
N THR A 160 4.03 19.49 7.03
CA THR A 160 3.66 18.09 7.13
C THR A 160 2.49 17.88 8.09
N THR A 161 1.58 16.98 7.73
CA THR A 161 0.51 16.50 8.61
C THR A 161 0.65 14.99 8.75
N PHE A 162 0.97 14.53 9.94
CA PHE A 162 0.99 13.09 10.24
C PHE A 162 -0.43 12.58 10.41
N ILE A 163 -0.85 11.68 9.51
CA ILE A 163 -2.20 11.11 9.54
C ILE A 163 -2.23 9.67 10.09
N GLY A 164 -1.08 8.98 10.19
CA GLY A 164 -1.01 7.58 10.53
C GLY A 164 -1.27 6.64 9.34
N HIS A 165 -0.94 5.37 9.50
CA HIS A 165 -1.11 4.40 8.43
C HIS A 165 -2.51 3.77 8.48
N PRO A 166 -3.29 3.75 7.36
CA PRO A 166 -4.68 3.25 7.34
C PRO A 166 -4.87 1.82 7.86
N VAL A 167 -3.88 0.96 7.68
CA VAL A 167 -3.90 -0.43 8.20
C VAL A 167 -4.13 -0.49 9.71
N TYR A 168 -3.66 0.50 10.47
CA TYR A 168 -3.78 0.48 11.92
C TYR A 168 -5.16 0.91 12.45
N HIS A 169 -6.05 1.34 11.56
CA HIS A 169 -7.46 1.64 11.89
C HIS A 169 -8.44 0.54 11.46
N ILE A 170 -7.94 -0.63 11.10
CA ILE A 170 -8.78 -1.81 10.90
C ILE A 170 -9.29 -2.24 12.27
N SER A 171 -10.62 -2.35 12.40
CA SER A 171 -11.24 -2.92 13.59
C SER A 171 -10.89 -4.40 13.67
N LEU A 172 -10.19 -4.79 14.72
CA LEU A 172 -9.86 -6.18 14.98
C LEU A 172 -10.95 -6.78 15.88
N VAL A 173 -11.52 -7.88 15.46
CA VAL A 173 -12.31 -8.73 16.35
C VAL A 173 -11.35 -9.83 16.84
N ASN A 174 -10.95 -9.76 18.08
CA ASN A 174 -10.10 -10.77 18.72
C ASN A 174 -10.94 -12.00 19.06
N ASP A 175 -10.89 -13.00 18.21
CA ASP A 175 -11.26 -14.36 18.57
C ASP A 175 -10.00 -15.23 18.42
N GLN A 176 -9.45 -15.69 19.54
CA GLN A 176 -8.21 -16.47 19.56
C GLN A 176 -8.46 -17.98 19.55
N ASN A 177 -9.70 -18.40 19.59
CA ASN A 177 -10.07 -19.80 19.71
C ASN A 177 -10.33 -20.39 18.31
N ASN A 178 -9.56 -21.37 17.92
CA ASN A 178 -9.73 -22.15 16.68
C ASN A 178 -8.93 -21.71 15.44
N LYS A 179 -7.63 -21.42 15.64
CA LYS A 179 -6.72 -21.06 14.54
C LYS A 179 -6.39 -22.29 13.67
N LYS A 180 -6.95 -22.32 12.47
CA LYS A 180 -6.82 -23.47 11.54
C LYS A 180 -6.29 -23.11 10.14
N TYR A 181 -6.08 -21.81 9.84
CA TYR A 181 -5.59 -21.42 8.53
C TYR A 181 -4.14 -20.98 8.55
N ILE A 182 -3.40 -21.37 7.52
CA ILE A 182 -2.17 -20.71 7.11
C ILE A 182 -2.52 -19.77 5.96
N ALA A 183 -2.31 -18.47 6.17
CA ALA A 183 -2.61 -17.48 5.15
C ALA A 183 -1.44 -17.29 4.19
N PHE A 184 -1.72 -17.35 2.89
CA PHE A 184 -0.77 -17.01 1.84
C PHE A 184 -1.19 -15.68 1.20
N LEU A 185 -0.34 -14.65 1.33
CA LEU A 185 -0.58 -13.31 0.78
C LEU A 185 0.44 -13.04 -0.35
N PRO A 186 0.15 -13.52 -1.58
CA PRO A 186 1.15 -13.56 -2.65
C PRO A 186 1.42 -12.20 -3.32
N GLY A 187 0.73 -11.15 -2.90
CA GLY A 187 0.89 -9.80 -3.44
C GLY A 187 -0.28 -9.38 -4.34
N SER A 188 -0.23 -8.13 -4.78
CA SER A 188 -1.28 -7.47 -5.56
C SER A 188 -0.98 -7.41 -7.07
N ARG A 189 0.20 -7.86 -7.51
CA ARG A 189 0.64 -7.80 -8.91
C ARG A 189 0.90 -9.20 -9.46
N GLU A 190 0.43 -9.45 -10.68
CA GLU A 190 0.58 -10.75 -11.34
C GLU A 190 2.04 -11.24 -11.42
N ASN A 191 2.97 -10.33 -11.70
CA ASN A 191 4.40 -10.65 -11.78
C ASN A 191 4.99 -11.07 -10.41
N GLU A 192 4.55 -10.45 -9.32
CA GLU A 192 4.96 -10.83 -7.95
C GLU A 192 4.48 -12.26 -7.66
N ILE A 193 3.21 -12.55 -7.97
CA ILE A 193 2.63 -13.87 -7.80
C ILE A 193 3.40 -14.92 -8.61
N LYS A 194 3.66 -14.66 -9.90
CA LYS A 194 4.41 -15.59 -10.76
C LYS A 194 5.79 -15.92 -10.21
N GLN A 195 6.50 -14.94 -9.67
CA GLN A 195 7.86 -15.13 -9.13
C GLN A 195 7.90 -15.82 -7.76
N LEU A 196 6.90 -15.56 -6.91
CA LEU A 196 6.87 -16.07 -5.54
C LEU A 196 6.12 -17.38 -5.40
N PHE A 197 5.28 -17.75 -6.38
CA PHE A 197 4.40 -18.91 -6.27
C PHE A 197 5.14 -20.25 -6.01
N VAL A 198 6.37 -20.38 -6.47
CA VAL A 198 7.21 -21.55 -6.19
C VAL A 198 7.41 -21.80 -4.68
N TYR A 199 7.40 -20.74 -3.87
CA TYR A 199 7.53 -20.85 -2.42
C TYR A 199 6.20 -21.19 -1.75
N TYR A 200 5.08 -20.69 -2.27
CA TYR A 200 3.74 -21.12 -1.80
C TYR A 200 3.47 -22.60 -2.15
N GLU A 201 3.91 -23.03 -3.32
CA GLU A 201 3.89 -24.46 -3.70
C GLU A 201 4.77 -25.32 -2.75
N LEU A 202 5.93 -24.79 -2.35
CA LEU A 202 6.80 -25.48 -1.39
C LEU A 202 6.14 -25.55 -0.01
N ALA A 203 5.54 -24.44 0.46
CA ALA A 203 4.80 -24.41 1.71
C ALA A 203 3.62 -25.40 1.70
N TYR A 204 2.86 -25.47 0.60
CA TYR A 204 1.81 -26.46 0.42
C TYR A 204 2.34 -27.90 0.55
N LYS A 205 3.48 -28.25 -0.09
CA LYS A 205 4.09 -29.58 0.00
C LYS A 205 4.54 -29.90 1.42
N ILE A 206 5.08 -28.95 2.14
CA ILE A 206 5.44 -29.12 3.55
C ILE A 206 4.18 -29.40 4.37
N LEU A 207 3.12 -28.61 4.22
CA LEU A 207 1.86 -28.83 4.93
C LEU A 207 1.22 -30.17 4.61
N LEU A 208 1.35 -30.66 3.37
CA LEU A 208 0.83 -31.95 2.96
C LEU A 208 1.55 -33.12 3.64
N ASN A 209 2.86 -32.99 3.90
CA ASN A 209 3.66 -34.01 4.59
C ASN A 209 3.38 -34.11 6.10
N TYR A 210 2.89 -33.02 6.70
CA TYR A 210 2.34 -33.09 8.05
C TYR A 210 0.98 -33.80 7.96
N GLN A 211 0.95 -35.12 8.18
CA GLN A 211 -0.23 -36.02 8.08
C GLN A 211 -1.45 -35.58 8.92
N THR A 212 -1.45 -34.40 9.47
CA THR A 212 -2.52 -33.84 10.25
C THR A 212 -3.32 -32.85 9.40
N THR A 213 -4.61 -33.07 9.31
CA THR A 213 -5.66 -32.14 8.86
C THR A 213 -5.70 -30.84 9.69
N ARG A 214 -4.60 -30.48 10.37
CA ARG A 214 -4.52 -29.36 11.31
C ARG A 214 -4.72 -28.01 10.60
N PHE A 215 -4.18 -27.85 9.40
CA PHE A 215 -4.21 -26.58 8.72
C PHE A 215 -4.92 -26.65 7.36
N HIS A 216 -5.73 -25.64 7.10
CA HIS A 216 -6.24 -25.29 5.79
C HIS A 216 -5.43 -24.12 5.22
N ILE A 217 -5.52 -23.86 3.93
CA ILE A 217 -4.86 -22.74 3.29
C ILE A 217 -5.89 -21.64 3.02
N PHE A 218 -5.57 -20.41 3.37
CA PHE A 218 -6.37 -19.23 3.09
C PHE A 218 -5.59 -18.25 2.21
N ILE A 219 -6.17 -17.85 1.08
CA ILE A 219 -5.54 -16.95 0.11
C ILE A 219 -6.48 -15.75 -0.17
N PRO A 220 -6.36 -14.66 0.61
CA PRO A 220 -7.03 -13.42 0.26
C PRO A 220 -6.39 -12.83 -1.00
N THR A 221 -7.20 -12.42 -1.98
CA THR A 221 -6.70 -11.91 -3.25
C THR A 221 -7.60 -10.84 -3.87
N LEU A 222 -7.16 -10.24 -4.97
CA LEU A 222 -7.92 -9.26 -5.72
C LEU A 222 -8.75 -9.95 -6.83
N PRO A 223 -9.93 -9.40 -7.19
CA PRO A 223 -10.80 -10.04 -8.19
C PRO A 223 -10.10 -10.38 -9.51
N HIS A 224 -9.23 -9.50 -10.00
CA HIS A 224 -8.52 -9.73 -11.27
C HIS A 224 -7.42 -10.82 -11.18
N LEU A 225 -7.00 -11.23 -9.98
CA LEU A 225 -5.97 -12.25 -9.74
C LEU A 225 -6.56 -13.62 -9.38
N GLU A 226 -7.84 -13.69 -9.08
CA GLU A 226 -8.53 -14.90 -8.61
C GLU A 226 -8.36 -16.06 -9.58
N LYS A 227 -8.61 -15.85 -10.88
CA LYS A 227 -8.43 -16.88 -11.91
C LYS A 227 -7.00 -17.42 -11.99
N LEU A 228 -6.00 -16.54 -11.82
CA LEU A 228 -4.61 -16.94 -11.82
C LEU A 228 -4.29 -17.84 -10.63
N ILE A 229 -4.74 -17.47 -9.43
CA ILE A 229 -4.49 -18.23 -8.20
C ILE A 229 -5.24 -19.57 -8.25
N ASN A 230 -6.52 -19.56 -8.61
CA ASN A 230 -7.30 -20.79 -8.78
C ASN A 230 -6.60 -21.80 -9.71
N ARG A 231 -6.12 -21.34 -10.88
CA ARG A 231 -5.38 -22.21 -11.82
C ARG A 231 -4.10 -22.76 -11.21
N LYS A 232 -3.39 -21.98 -10.40
CA LYS A 232 -2.12 -22.39 -9.78
C LYS A 232 -2.32 -23.36 -8.61
N THR A 233 -3.46 -23.30 -7.93
CA THR A 233 -3.77 -24.12 -6.75
C THR A 233 -4.71 -25.29 -7.05
N SER A 234 -5.18 -25.45 -8.29
CA SER A 234 -6.19 -26.44 -8.67
C SER A 234 -5.82 -27.89 -8.35
N HIS A 235 -4.51 -28.20 -8.27
CA HIS A 235 -4.00 -29.54 -7.93
C HIS A 235 -3.75 -29.74 -6.43
N TRP A 236 -3.98 -28.70 -5.60
CA TRP A 236 -3.77 -28.82 -4.17
C TRP A 236 -4.87 -29.65 -3.51
N LYS A 237 -4.45 -30.62 -2.69
CA LYS A 237 -5.36 -31.53 -1.98
C LYS A 237 -5.80 -30.99 -0.62
N ILE A 238 -5.05 -30.04 -0.04
CA ILE A 238 -5.40 -29.38 1.20
C ILE A 238 -6.56 -28.41 0.89
N LYS A 239 -7.55 -28.36 1.76
CA LYS A 239 -8.66 -27.40 1.65
C LYS A 239 -8.12 -25.98 1.54
N THR A 240 -8.32 -25.39 0.38
CA THR A 240 -7.82 -24.04 0.06
C THR A 240 -8.99 -23.08 -0.18
N ILE A 241 -9.03 -22.00 0.57
CA ILE A 241 -10.07 -20.98 0.50
C ILE A 241 -9.47 -19.74 -0.18
N ILE A 242 -10.00 -19.37 -1.33
CA ILE A 242 -9.60 -18.18 -2.09
C ILE A 242 -10.75 -17.19 -2.02
N ILE A 243 -10.50 -15.98 -1.54
CA ILE A 243 -11.54 -14.96 -1.33
C ILE A 243 -11.09 -13.61 -1.84
N THR A 244 -12.01 -12.94 -2.53
CA THR A 244 -11.85 -11.58 -3.06
C THR A 244 -12.78 -10.57 -2.37
N ASP A 245 -13.78 -11.05 -1.64
CA ASP A 245 -14.75 -10.22 -0.91
C ASP A 245 -14.14 -9.71 0.40
N GLN A 246 -13.96 -8.40 0.50
CA GLN A 246 -13.34 -7.74 1.65
C GLN A 246 -14.09 -7.98 2.97
N ILE A 247 -15.39 -8.17 2.95
CA ILE A 247 -16.19 -8.41 4.16
C ILE A 247 -15.92 -9.82 4.67
N LYS A 248 -15.98 -10.80 3.78
CA LYS A 248 -15.75 -12.22 4.12
C LYS A 248 -14.30 -12.51 4.52
N ILE A 249 -13.34 -11.78 3.96
CA ILE A 249 -11.91 -11.92 4.29
C ILE A 249 -11.68 -11.76 5.81
N GLU A 250 -12.40 -10.84 6.47
CA GLU A 250 -12.23 -10.58 7.90
C GLU A 250 -12.57 -11.80 8.76
N ASP A 251 -13.60 -12.55 8.41
CA ASP A 251 -13.99 -13.77 9.17
C ASP A 251 -12.90 -14.83 9.13
N TYR A 252 -12.22 -14.97 7.98
CA TYR A 252 -11.12 -15.94 7.86
C TYR A 252 -9.86 -15.49 8.59
N PHE A 253 -9.54 -14.18 8.60
CA PHE A 253 -8.36 -13.71 9.31
C PHE A 253 -8.41 -13.99 10.83
N ARG A 254 -9.58 -14.10 11.42
CA ARG A 254 -9.76 -14.47 12.84
C ARG A 254 -9.18 -15.86 13.16
N GLU A 255 -9.27 -16.76 12.21
CA GLU A 255 -8.87 -18.16 12.35
C GLU A 255 -7.46 -18.44 11.77
N VAL A 256 -6.71 -17.40 11.40
CA VAL A 256 -5.35 -17.56 10.86
C VAL A 256 -4.36 -17.81 11.99
N TYR A 257 -3.64 -18.91 11.88
CA TYR A 257 -2.56 -19.29 12.79
C TYR A 257 -1.26 -18.54 12.48
N ALA A 258 -0.85 -18.54 11.20
CA ALA A 258 0.36 -17.88 10.72
C ALA A 258 0.23 -17.52 9.24
N SER A 259 1.13 -16.68 8.74
CA SER A 259 1.08 -16.24 7.34
C SER A 259 2.43 -16.25 6.63
N VAL A 260 2.40 -16.52 5.32
CA VAL A 260 3.50 -16.22 4.40
C VAL A 260 3.08 -15.03 3.56
N THR A 261 3.82 -13.94 3.68
CA THR A 261 3.39 -12.62 3.21
C THR A 261 4.40 -12.03 2.22
N CYS A 262 3.92 -11.56 1.08
CA CYS A 262 4.70 -10.64 0.26
C CYS A 262 4.92 -9.33 1.02
N SER A 263 6.13 -8.75 0.93
CA SER A 263 6.45 -7.50 1.62
C SER A 263 5.54 -6.34 1.18
N GLY A 264 5.26 -5.42 2.11
CA GLY A 264 4.46 -4.23 1.89
C GLY A 264 3.32 -4.09 2.91
N THR A 265 2.22 -3.46 2.49
CA THR A 265 1.04 -3.20 3.33
C THR A 265 0.45 -4.47 3.96
N ALA A 266 0.46 -5.60 3.23
CA ALA A 266 -0.04 -6.87 3.73
C ALA A 266 0.70 -7.35 4.99
N SER A 267 2.02 -7.16 5.05
CA SER A 267 2.79 -7.51 6.25
C SER A 267 2.48 -6.61 7.44
N LEU A 268 2.22 -5.32 7.23
CA LEU A 268 1.74 -4.43 8.30
C LEU A 268 0.35 -4.85 8.79
N GLU A 269 -0.50 -5.30 7.88
CA GLU A 269 -1.82 -5.81 8.23
C GLU A 269 -1.74 -7.07 9.10
N MET A 270 -0.85 -8.01 8.76
CA MET A 270 -0.61 -9.18 9.61
C MET A 270 -0.05 -8.79 10.99
N SER A 271 0.84 -7.81 11.02
CA SER A 271 1.37 -7.25 12.28
C SER A 271 0.26 -6.65 13.14
N LYS A 272 -0.64 -5.86 12.55
CA LYS A 272 -1.79 -5.27 13.26
C LYS A 272 -2.74 -6.35 13.79
N ARG A 273 -2.94 -7.43 13.03
CA ARG A 273 -3.78 -8.57 13.42
C ARG A 273 -3.11 -9.51 14.41
N MET A 274 -1.87 -9.21 14.83
CA MET A 274 -1.09 -10.09 15.70
C MET A 274 -1.02 -11.53 15.16
N ILE A 275 -0.78 -11.67 13.84
CA ILE A 275 -0.59 -12.93 13.15
C ILE A 275 0.90 -13.12 12.90
N PRO A 276 1.51 -14.23 13.41
CA PRO A 276 2.90 -14.56 13.11
C PRO A 276 3.14 -14.69 11.60
N GLN A 277 4.28 -14.22 11.12
CA GLN A 277 4.50 -14.16 9.69
C GLN A 277 5.95 -14.43 9.28
N LEU A 278 6.08 -14.98 8.07
CA LEU A 278 7.31 -15.04 7.28
C LEU A 278 7.14 -14.15 6.06
N VAL A 279 8.01 -13.17 5.90
CA VAL A 279 7.97 -12.27 4.74
C VAL A 279 8.90 -12.81 3.64
N ILE A 280 8.38 -12.90 2.43
CA ILE A 280 9.16 -13.25 1.23
C ILE A 280 9.03 -12.15 0.19
N TYR A 281 10.14 -11.80 -0.46
CA TYR A 281 10.11 -10.77 -1.49
C TYR A 281 11.16 -10.99 -2.58
N LYS A 282 10.74 -10.80 -3.84
CA LYS A 282 11.65 -10.78 -4.99
C LYS A 282 11.54 -9.44 -5.70
N PHE A 283 12.67 -8.74 -5.79
CA PHE A 283 12.80 -7.59 -6.68
C PHE A 283 12.93 -8.07 -8.14
N ASN A 284 12.37 -7.33 -9.08
CA ASN A 284 12.73 -7.52 -10.48
C ASN A 284 14.22 -7.29 -10.67
N PHE A 285 14.85 -7.98 -11.63
CA PHE A 285 16.30 -7.94 -11.85
C PHE A 285 16.85 -6.52 -11.94
N LEU A 286 16.23 -5.63 -12.70
CA LEU A 286 16.64 -4.23 -12.78
C LEU A 286 16.47 -3.48 -11.46
N THR A 287 15.38 -3.72 -10.74
CA THR A 287 15.14 -3.14 -9.42
C THR A 287 16.13 -3.68 -8.39
N SER A 288 16.57 -4.93 -8.50
CA SER A 288 17.56 -5.52 -7.58
C SER A 288 18.94 -4.87 -7.72
N ILE A 289 19.36 -4.54 -8.94
CA ILE A 289 20.60 -3.80 -9.20
C ILE A 289 20.51 -2.40 -8.59
N ILE A 290 19.39 -1.69 -8.85
CA ILE A 290 19.16 -0.36 -8.29
C ILE A 290 19.08 -0.43 -6.75
N ALA A 291 18.37 -1.42 -6.21
CA ALA A 291 18.25 -1.62 -4.76
C ALA A 291 19.61 -1.87 -4.11
N LYS A 292 20.46 -2.68 -4.72
CA LYS A 292 21.82 -2.98 -4.21
C LYS A 292 22.70 -1.73 -4.07
N TYR A 293 22.58 -0.77 -4.99
CA TYR A 293 23.45 0.41 -5.01
C TYR A 293 22.81 1.66 -4.39
N PHE A 294 21.49 1.78 -4.39
CA PHE A 294 20.80 3.00 -4.00
C PHE A 294 19.90 2.88 -2.78
N VAL A 295 19.47 1.66 -2.41
CA VAL A 295 18.61 1.45 -1.23
C VAL A 295 19.50 1.20 -0.01
N LYS A 296 19.50 2.15 0.91
CA LYS A 296 20.33 2.11 2.13
C LYS A 296 19.69 1.36 3.30
N VAL A 297 18.57 0.69 3.09
CA VAL A 297 17.89 -0.03 4.16
C VAL A 297 18.30 -1.50 4.18
N LYS A 298 18.64 -1.99 5.37
CA LYS A 298 19.05 -3.39 5.62
C LYS A 298 17.87 -4.36 5.48
N TYR A 299 16.65 -3.89 5.71
CA TYR A 299 15.43 -4.67 5.76
C TYR A 299 14.42 -4.17 4.73
N VAL A 300 13.46 -5.03 4.34
CA VAL A 300 12.35 -4.68 3.45
C VAL A 300 11.02 -4.56 4.20
N ASN A 301 10.91 -5.23 5.34
CA ASN A 301 9.74 -5.13 6.20
C ASN A 301 9.82 -3.86 7.05
N LEU A 302 8.72 -3.10 7.11
CA LEU A 302 8.69 -1.83 7.83
C LEU A 302 8.94 -1.97 9.33
N ILE A 303 8.40 -3.02 9.99
CA ILE A 303 8.66 -3.27 11.41
C ILE A 303 10.17 -3.49 11.65
N ASN A 304 10.83 -4.30 10.80
CA ASN A 304 12.27 -4.55 10.89
C ASN A 304 13.09 -3.27 10.64
N ILE A 305 12.65 -2.44 9.68
CA ILE A 305 13.30 -1.16 9.38
C ILE A 305 13.26 -0.24 10.62
N PHE A 306 12.09 -0.11 11.25
CA PHE A 306 11.92 0.75 12.43
C PHE A 306 12.65 0.21 13.65
N ALA A 307 12.59 -1.11 13.85
CA ALA A 307 13.31 -1.76 14.94
C ALA A 307 14.84 -1.77 14.73
N ASN A 308 15.30 -1.49 13.50
CA ASN A 308 16.69 -1.68 13.05
C ASN A 308 17.25 -3.08 13.38
N ARG A 309 16.35 -4.06 13.45
CA ARG A 309 16.65 -5.49 13.69
C ARG A 309 15.61 -6.38 13.04
N MET A 310 15.94 -7.67 12.86
CA MET A 310 15.02 -8.65 12.30
C MET A 310 14.07 -9.16 13.40
N ILE A 311 12.88 -8.63 13.46
CA ILE A 311 11.76 -9.11 14.30
C ILE A 311 10.93 -10.12 13.52
N ILE A 312 10.56 -9.75 12.29
CA ILE A 312 9.83 -10.59 11.36
C ILE A 312 10.84 -11.22 10.42
N PRO A 313 10.95 -12.56 10.37
CA PRO A 313 11.82 -13.22 9.40
C PRO A 313 11.49 -12.75 7.99
N GLU A 314 12.51 -12.29 7.24
CA GLU A 314 12.34 -11.85 5.86
C GLU A 314 13.38 -12.48 4.94
N LEU A 315 12.89 -13.09 3.88
CA LEU A 315 13.70 -13.69 2.85
C LEU A 315 13.56 -12.91 1.55
N THR A 316 14.65 -12.31 1.12
CA THR A 316 14.68 -11.47 -0.09
C THR A 316 15.53 -12.12 -1.18
N ASN A 317 15.59 -11.58 -2.37
CA ASN A 317 16.33 -12.10 -3.53
C ASN A 317 17.63 -12.83 -3.21
N PHE A 318 18.45 -12.26 -2.32
CA PHE A 318 19.80 -12.76 -2.04
C PHE A 318 19.81 -13.96 -1.10
N ASN A 319 18.82 -14.07 -0.25
CA ASN A 319 18.74 -15.14 0.74
C ASN A 319 17.47 -16.01 0.62
N LEU A 320 16.56 -15.70 -0.34
CA LEU A 320 15.37 -16.48 -0.62
C LEU A 320 15.73 -17.74 -1.43
N THR A 321 16.25 -18.75 -0.75
CA THR A 321 16.49 -20.08 -1.30
C THR A 321 15.43 -21.08 -0.83
N LYS A 322 15.20 -22.17 -1.56
CA LYS A 322 14.26 -23.22 -1.15
C LYS A 322 14.58 -23.75 0.25
N LYS A 323 15.85 -24.04 0.53
CA LYS A 323 16.32 -24.56 1.83
C LYS A 323 16.01 -23.59 2.98
N LYS A 324 16.36 -22.29 2.83
CA LYS A 324 16.09 -21.29 3.87
C LYS A 324 14.59 -21.08 4.06
N PHE A 325 13.83 -21.05 2.96
CA PHE A 325 12.39 -20.92 3.05
C PHE A 325 11.76 -22.11 3.79
N THR A 326 12.15 -23.37 3.46
CA THR A 326 11.69 -24.55 4.17
C THR A 326 11.93 -24.43 5.67
N ASN A 327 13.17 -24.15 6.07
CA ASN A 327 13.53 -24.04 7.48
C ASN A 327 12.71 -22.95 8.22
N GLU A 328 12.58 -21.76 7.62
CA GLU A 328 11.82 -20.67 8.24
C GLU A 328 10.32 -20.97 8.29
N PHE A 329 9.76 -21.63 7.27
CA PHE A 329 8.36 -22.01 7.25
C PHE A 329 8.05 -23.11 8.26
N GLU A 330 8.93 -24.13 8.39
CA GLU A 330 8.79 -25.16 9.42
C GLU A 330 8.87 -24.57 10.84
N LEU A 331 9.77 -23.62 11.08
CA LEU A 331 9.81 -22.89 12.34
C LEU A 331 8.51 -22.09 12.58
N LEU A 332 7.95 -21.46 11.56
CA LEU A 332 6.71 -20.68 11.65
C LEU A 332 5.51 -21.56 12.06
N ILE A 333 5.43 -22.80 11.55
CA ILE A 333 4.28 -23.67 11.83
C ILE A 333 4.44 -24.54 13.09
N ASN A 334 5.68 -24.75 13.58
CA ASN A 334 5.96 -25.68 14.67
C ASN A 334 6.53 -25.01 15.94
N ASN A 335 7.07 -23.80 15.88
CA ASN A 335 7.71 -23.17 17.03
C ASN A 335 6.83 -22.03 17.59
N GLU A 336 5.87 -22.40 18.43
CA GLU A 336 4.95 -21.45 19.05
C GLU A 336 5.68 -20.39 19.91
N LYS A 337 6.73 -20.79 20.63
CA LYS A 337 7.53 -19.85 21.43
C LYS A 337 8.11 -18.74 20.58
N ARG A 338 8.72 -19.08 19.43
CA ARG A 338 9.25 -18.11 18.48
C ARG A 338 8.15 -17.19 17.92
N ASN A 339 6.98 -17.73 17.64
CA ASN A 339 5.83 -16.96 17.19
C ASN A 339 5.37 -15.95 18.25
N HIS A 340 5.28 -16.37 19.50
CA HIS A 340 4.96 -15.48 20.61
C HIS A 340 6.00 -14.37 20.81
N GLU A 341 7.29 -14.70 20.73
CA GLU A 341 8.37 -13.72 20.78
C GLU A 341 8.28 -12.71 19.62
N GLN A 342 7.98 -13.17 18.41
CA GLN A 342 7.75 -12.28 17.27
C GLN A 342 6.59 -11.31 17.53
N LEU A 343 5.45 -11.81 18.00
CA LEU A 343 4.27 -10.98 18.28
C LEU A 343 4.50 -9.97 19.38
N PHE A 344 5.16 -10.38 20.45
CA PHE A 344 5.53 -9.48 21.56
C PHE A 344 6.39 -8.31 21.05
N GLN A 345 7.42 -8.61 20.25
CA GLN A 345 8.28 -7.58 19.68
C GLN A 345 7.53 -6.70 18.64
N ILE A 346 6.58 -7.24 17.89
CA ILE A 346 5.74 -6.46 16.98
C ILE A 346 4.91 -5.45 17.77
N GLN A 347 4.29 -5.87 18.88
CA GLN A 347 3.43 -5.02 19.70
C GLN A 347 4.16 -3.76 20.19
N ASP A 348 5.43 -3.87 20.58
CA ASP A 348 6.23 -2.72 20.98
C ASP A 348 6.45 -1.69 19.90
N HIS A 349 6.38 -2.11 18.61
CA HIS A 349 6.66 -1.26 17.48
C HIS A 349 5.40 -0.74 16.77
N ILE A 350 4.24 -1.35 16.97
CA ILE A 350 2.97 -0.92 16.36
C ILE A 350 2.64 0.54 16.69
N LYS A 351 2.91 0.98 17.92
CA LYS A 351 2.67 2.36 18.39
C LYS A 351 3.30 3.46 17.51
N TYR A 352 4.35 3.15 16.75
CA TYR A 352 4.98 4.11 15.84
C TYR A 352 4.18 4.37 14.57
N PHE A 353 3.19 3.54 14.29
CA PHE A 353 2.35 3.58 13.10
C PHE A 353 0.93 4.05 13.39
N GLU A 354 0.53 4.02 14.66
CA GLU A 354 -0.82 4.39 15.10
C GLU A 354 -0.94 5.90 15.32
N ASN A 355 -2.14 6.39 15.07
CA ASN A 355 -2.59 7.69 15.52
C ASN A 355 -3.89 7.51 16.30
N ASN A 356 -4.16 8.38 17.27
CA ASN A 356 -5.37 8.32 18.11
C ASN A 356 -6.66 8.58 17.31
N GLN A 357 -6.54 9.13 16.11
CA GLN A 357 -7.66 9.45 15.22
C GLN A 357 -7.53 8.69 13.90
N SER A 358 -8.67 8.42 13.26
CA SER A 358 -8.66 7.81 11.92
C SER A 358 -7.87 8.67 10.94
N PRO A 359 -6.95 8.09 10.14
CA PRO A 359 -6.24 8.80 9.09
C PRO A 359 -7.18 9.55 8.14
N TYR A 360 -8.33 8.95 7.86
CA TYR A 360 -9.32 9.56 6.97
C TYR A 360 -10.01 10.76 7.60
N ASP A 361 -10.30 10.73 8.90
CA ASP A 361 -10.90 11.86 9.61
C ASP A 361 -9.93 13.03 9.72
N LEU A 362 -8.66 12.74 9.97
CA LEU A 362 -7.60 13.75 9.95
C LEU A 362 -7.44 14.39 8.56
N CYS A 363 -7.48 13.56 7.50
CA CYS A 363 -7.48 14.08 6.12
C CYS A 363 -8.67 14.99 5.85
N VAL A 364 -9.89 14.55 6.20
CA VAL A 364 -11.12 15.32 5.99
C VAL A 364 -11.04 16.64 6.75
N LYS A 365 -10.73 16.61 8.06
CA LYS A 365 -10.58 17.81 8.88
C LYS A 365 -9.61 18.79 8.23
N ARG A 366 -8.42 18.30 7.84
CA ARG A 366 -7.40 19.17 7.27
C ARG A 366 -7.76 19.72 5.89
N ILE A 367 -8.42 18.92 5.04
CA ILE A 367 -8.91 19.36 3.73
C ILE A 367 -9.96 20.48 3.91
N MET A 368 -10.88 20.33 4.85
CA MET A 368 -11.91 21.34 5.13
C MET A 368 -11.32 22.66 5.66
N GLU A 369 -10.18 22.62 6.36
CA GLU A 369 -9.46 23.82 6.79
C GLU A 369 -8.71 24.54 5.64
N LEU A 370 -8.50 23.88 4.51
CA LEU A 370 -7.72 24.38 3.38
C LEU A 370 -8.56 25.01 2.26
N ILE A 371 -9.86 24.78 2.25
CA ILE A 371 -10.85 25.30 1.30
C ILE A 371 -11.75 26.34 1.97
#